data_b60c89ee9c4ac7343f2985fce42d9e42
#
_entry.id   b60c89ee9c4ac7343f2985fce42d9e42
#
_cell.length_a   1.000
_cell.length_b   1.000
_cell.length_c   1.000
_cell.angle_alpha   90.00
_cell.angle_beta   90.00
_cell.angle_gamma   90.00
#
_symmetry.space_group_name_H-M   'P 1'
#
loop_
_entity.id
_entity.type
_entity.pdbx_description
1 polymer ?
#
loop_
_entity_poly.entity_id
_entity_poly.type
_entity_poly.pdbx_seq_one_letter_code
_entity_poly.pdbx_strand_id
1 'polypeptide(L)'
;MPTSRHFVTAIIVSHDGALWLPEVVASLAKQKRAIDRVIAIDTESNDGSVKILKSAGITTISTDRDKGFGSAVNEAPQSSKLKAAPQESVEWIWLIHDDCAPAANALAELLAAVEERPSVAVVGPKLRGWHDRNHLLEVGVSIAGNGARWTGLEFREQDQGQHDNVSEVLAVSTAGALIRRDVFEELNGFDPELTLS
;
A
#
# COMPACT_ATOMS: atom_id res chain seq x y z
N MET A 1 -25.51 -13.37 -1.38
CA MET A 1 -24.48 -12.57 -0.68
C MET A 1 -24.33 -11.28 -1.43
N PRO A 2 -24.40 -10.10 -0.81
CA PRO A 2 -24.12 -8.88 -1.54
C PRO A 2 -22.69 -8.98 -2.08
N THR A 3 -22.53 -8.83 -3.39
CA THR A 3 -21.25 -8.69 -4.06
C THR A 3 -20.51 -7.54 -3.38
N SER A 4 -19.30 -7.80 -2.92
CA SER A 4 -18.47 -6.77 -2.30
C SER A 4 -18.45 -5.53 -3.19
N ARG A 5 -18.93 -4.41 -2.66
CA ARG A 5 -18.96 -3.12 -3.37
C ARG A 5 -17.55 -2.62 -3.73
N HIS A 6 -16.54 -3.19 -3.14
CA HIS A 6 -15.15 -2.78 -3.30
C HIS A 6 -14.34 -3.82 -4.08
N PHE A 7 -13.60 -3.35 -5.08
CA PHE A 7 -12.64 -4.13 -5.84
C PHE A 7 -11.22 -3.61 -5.55
N VAL A 8 -10.37 -4.44 -4.98
CA VAL A 8 -9.04 -4.03 -4.51
C VAL A 8 -7.95 -4.65 -5.37
N THR A 9 -7.11 -3.81 -5.94
CA THR A 9 -5.86 -4.21 -6.58
C THR A 9 -4.68 -3.86 -5.65
N ALA A 10 -4.01 -4.85 -5.09
CA ALA A 10 -2.75 -4.64 -4.39
C ALA A 10 -1.61 -4.50 -5.40
N ILE A 11 -0.82 -3.44 -5.26
CA ILE A 11 0.36 -3.16 -6.07
C ILE A 11 1.59 -3.27 -5.20
N ILE A 12 2.42 -4.28 -5.45
CA ILE A 12 3.72 -4.43 -4.81
C ILE A 12 4.73 -3.69 -5.67
N VAL A 13 5.45 -2.72 -5.11
CA VAL A 13 6.65 -2.17 -5.75
C VAL A 13 7.86 -2.85 -5.13
N SER A 14 8.68 -3.48 -5.97
CA SER A 14 9.83 -4.28 -5.54
C SER A 14 11.12 -3.74 -6.11
N HIS A 15 12.13 -3.62 -5.22
CA HIS A 15 13.50 -3.26 -5.55
C HIS A 15 14.49 -3.99 -4.66
N ASP A 16 15.10 -5.08 -5.18
CA ASP A 16 16.03 -5.93 -4.44
C ASP A 16 15.46 -6.43 -3.08
N GLY A 17 14.15 -6.75 -3.05
CA GLY A 17 13.39 -7.10 -1.86
C GLY A 17 13.35 -8.61 -1.53
N ALA A 18 14.21 -9.46 -2.12
CA ALA A 18 14.13 -10.91 -1.98
C ALA A 18 14.16 -11.40 -0.52
N LEU A 19 14.76 -10.62 0.39
CA LEU A 19 14.82 -10.95 1.82
C LEU A 19 13.42 -10.89 2.46
N TRP A 20 12.59 -9.93 2.07
CA TRP A 20 11.31 -9.60 2.73
C TRP A 20 10.10 -10.15 2.00
N LEU A 21 10.15 -10.22 0.67
CA LEU A 21 9.06 -10.64 -0.20
C LEU A 21 8.38 -11.97 0.19
N PRO A 22 9.08 -13.01 0.66
CA PRO A 22 8.40 -14.25 1.08
C PRO A 22 7.36 -14.01 2.18
N GLU A 23 7.66 -13.16 3.18
CA GLU A 23 6.71 -12.82 4.23
C GLU A 23 5.62 -11.88 3.73
N VAL A 24 5.96 -10.90 2.90
CA VAL A 24 4.99 -9.98 2.28
C VAL A 24 3.96 -10.76 1.47
N VAL A 25 4.37 -11.62 0.56
CA VAL A 25 3.48 -12.46 -0.26
C VAL A 25 2.61 -13.35 0.61
N ALA A 26 3.20 -14.00 1.64
CA ALA A 26 2.45 -14.83 2.57
C ALA A 26 1.40 -14.03 3.36
N SER A 27 1.71 -12.77 3.74
CA SER A 27 0.79 -11.89 4.47
C SER A 27 -0.40 -11.44 3.61
N LEU A 28 -0.18 -11.17 2.32
CA LEU A 28 -1.24 -10.85 1.36
C LEU A 28 -2.18 -12.03 1.15
N ALA A 29 -1.63 -13.25 1.03
CA ALA A 29 -2.43 -14.47 0.88
C ALA A 29 -3.28 -14.80 2.14
N LYS A 30 -2.90 -14.30 3.32
CA LYS A 30 -3.60 -14.51 4.61
C LYS A 30 -4.64 -13.45 4.94
N GLN A 31 -4.90 -12.48 4.06
CA GLN A 31 -5.88 -11.45 4.34
C GLN A 31 -7.28 -12.04 4.56
N LYS A 32 -7.95 -11.65 5.65
CA LYS A 32 -9.34 -12.08 5.97
C LYS A 32 -10.34 -11.60 4.91
N ARG A 33 -10.15 -10.40 4.39
CA ARG A 33 -10.81 -9.90 3.18
C ARG A 33 -9.86 -10.25 2.02
N ALA A 34 -10.25 -11.20 1.16
CA ALA A 34 -9.45 -11.59 0.00
C ALA A 34 -9.19 -10.39 -0.92
N ILE A 35 -7.96 -10.28 -1.40
CA ILE A 35 -7.57 -9.27 -2.39
C ILE A 35 -8.09 -9.72 -3.76
N ASP A 36 -8.74 -8.84 -4.50
CA ASP A 36 -9.32 -9.20 -5.80
C ASP A 36 -8.25 -9.38 -6.88
N ARG A 37 -7.14 -8.62 -6.76
CA ARG A 37 -6.01 -8.69 -7.67
C ARG A 37 -4.71 -8.31 -6.95
N VAL A 38 -3.63 -9.03 -7.27
CA VAL A 38 -2.27 -8.67 -6.84
C VAL A 38 -1.40 -8.55 -8.08
N ILE A 39 -0.67 -7.45 -8.21
CA ILE A 39 0.35 -7.22 -9.23
C ILE A 39 1.62 -6.73 -8.57
N ALA A 40 2.74 -6.91 -9.24
CA ALA A 40 4.02 -6.37 -8.81
C ALA A 40 4.66 -5.54 -9.92
N ILE A 41 5.24 -4.43 -9.54
CA ILE A 41 6.13 -3.63 -10.38
C ILE A 41 7.54 -3.83 -9.85
N ASP A 42 8.39 -4.39 -10.66
CA ASP A 42 9.79 -4.63 -10.34
C ASP A 42 10.66 -3.56 -11.00
N THR A 43 11.43 -2.86 -10.20
CA THR A 43 12.32 -1.78 -10.65
C THR A 43 13.74 -2.31 -10.87
N GLU A 44 13.90 -3.26 -11.79
CA GLU A 44 15.17 -3.90 -12.17
C GLU A 44 15.93 -4.53 -10.99
N SER A 45 15.23 -5.33 -10.18
CA SER A 45 15.88 -6.11 -9.12
C SER A 45 16.92 -7.07 -9.67
N ASN A 46 18.07 -7.13 -9.00
CA ASN A 46 19.21 -8.00 -9.37
C ASN A 46 19.35 -9.21 -8.44
N ASP A 47 18.46 -9.35 -7.47
CA ASP A 47 18.40 -10.45 -6.51
C ASP A 47 17.36 -11.53 -6.91
N GLY A 48 16.78 -12.23 -5.99
CA GLY A 48 15.73 -13.24 -6.22
C GLY A 48 14.29 -12.71 -6.32
N SER A 49 14.06 -11.41 -6.23
CA SER A 49 12.74 -10.78 -6.10
C SER A 49 11.75 -11.21 -7.18
N VAL A 50 12.12 -11.05 -8.44
CA VAL A 50 11.27 -11.41 -9.59
C VAL A 50 10.90 -12.91 -9.58
N LYS A 51 11.85 -13.77 -9.19
CA LYS A 51 11.61 -15.21 -9.09
C LYS A 51 10.59 -15.54 -8.00
N ILE A 52 10.70 -14.89 -6.84
CA ILE A 52 9.76 -15.07 -5.72
C ILE A 52 8.35 -14.64 -6.14
N LEU A 53 8.19 -13.45 -6.72
CA LEU A 53 6.91 -12.92 -7.18
C LEU A 53 6.25 -13.82 -8.23
N LYS A 54 7.00 -14.25 -9.26
CA LYS A 54 6.49 -15.17 -10.29
C LYS A 54 6.14 -16.54 -9.73
N SER A 55 6.92 -17.07 -8.80
CA SER A 55 6.63 -18.36 -8.16
C SER A 55 5.35 -18.34 -7.31
N ALA A 56 4.99 -17.16 -6.79
CA ALA A 56 3.73 -16.92 -6.11
C ALA A 56 2.53 -16.69 -7.05
N GLY A 57 2.73 -16.77 -8.37
CA GLY A 57 1.68 -16.52 -9.37
C GLY A 57 1.32 -15.05 -9.54
N ILE A 58 2.15 -14.12 -9.04
CA ILE A 58 1.89 -12.68 -9.13
C ILE A 58 2.34 -12.16 -10.50
N THR A 59 1.43 -11.46 -11.19
CA THR A 59 1.76 -10.78 -12.45
C THR A 59 2.79 -9.70 -12.15
N THR A 60 3.98 -9.84 -12.75
CA THR A 60 5.11 -8.92 -12.55
C THR A 60 5.36 -8.13 -13.82
N ILE A 61 5.46 -6.81 -13.67
CA ILE A 61 5.80 -5.85 -14.72
C ILE A 61 7.16 -5.27 -14.33
N SER A 62 8.09 -5.20 -15.27
CA SER A 62 9.40 -4.58 -15.04
C SER A 62 9.37 -3.15 -15.55
N THR A 63 9.97 -2.24 -14.82
CA THR A 63 10.18 -0.83 -15.19
C THR A 63 11.59 -0.41 -14.81
N ASP A 64 12.05 0.72 -15.35
CA ASP A 64 13.40 1.22 -15.13
C ASP A 64 13.61 1.61 -13.66
N ARG A 65 14.80 1.31 -13.16
CA ARG A 65 15.24 1.59 -11.77
C ARG A 65 15.12 3.06 -11.39
N ASP A 66 15.47 3.95 -12.34
CA ASP A 66 15.56 5.38 -12.09
C ASP A 66 14.21 6.10 -12.00
N LYS A 67 13.11 5.41 -12.27
CA LYS A 67 11.77 6.02 -12.24
C LYS A 67 11.23 6.31 -10.84
N GLY A 68 11.75 5.66 -9.81
CA GLY A 68 11.28 5.78 -8.43
C GLY A 68 9.92 5.13 -8.18
N PHE A 69 9.54 5.07 -6.90
CA PHE A 69 8.32 4.40 -6.43
C PHE A 69 7.03 4.93 -7.06
N GLY A 70 6.85 6.25 -7.07
CA GLY A 70 5.62 6.87 -7.57
C GLY A 70 5.37 6.57 -9.04
N SER A 71 6.41 6.70 -9.89
CA SER A 71 6.32 6.39 -11.32
C SER A 71 6.04 4.91 -11.57
N ALA A 72 6.65 4.02 -10.77
CA ALA A 72 6.37 2.59 -10.84
C ALA A 72 4.89 2.30 -10.54
N VAL A 73 4.32 2.92 -9.51
CA VAL A 73 2.89 2.78 -9.19
C VAL A 73 2.01 3.29 -10.33
N ASN A 74 2.36 4.40 -10.98
CA ASN A 74 1.59 4.98 -12.08
C ASN A 74 1.48 4.04 -13.30
N GLU A 75 2.43 3.14 -13.51
CA GLU A 75 2.40 2.17 -14.61
C GLU A 75 1.40 1.03 -14.38
N ALA A 76 1.09 0.72 -13.13
CA ALA A 76 0.28 -0.44 -12.78
C ALA A 76 -1.16 -0.37 -13.31
N PRO A 77 -1.95 0.71 -13.09
CA PRO A 77 -3.32 0.81 -13.57
C PRO A 77 -3.46 0.81 -15.09
N GLN A 78 -2.42 1.28 -15.78
CA GLN A 78 -2.38 1.40 -17.26
C GLN A 78 -2.01 0.09 -17.97
N SER A 79 -1.62 -0.94 -17.22
CA SER A 79 -1.20 -2.20 -17.82
C SER A 79 -2.34 -2.91 -18.50
N SER A 80 -2.20 -3.18 -19.82
CA SER A 80 -3.13 -3.96 -20.63
C SER A 80 -3.29 -5.42 -20.15
N LYS A 81 -2.43 -5.87 -19.25
CA LYS A 81 -2.50 -7.21 -18.62
C LYS A 81 -3.61 -7.32 -17.57
N LEU A 82 -4.20 -6.20 -17.17
CA LEU A 82 -5.23 -6.17 -16.15
C LEU A 82 -6.62 -6.29 -16.78
N LYS A 83 -7.41 -7.25 -16.29
CA LYS A 83 -8.83 -7.32 -16.63
C LYS A 83 -9.56 -6.16 -15.93
N ALA A 84 -10.62 -5.66 -16.56
CA ALA A 84 -11.49 -4.66 -15.94
C ALA A 84 -12.09 -5.18 -14.62
N ALA A 85 -12.29 -4.28 -13.67
CA ALA A 85 -13.07 -4.58 -12.48
C ALA A 85 -14.56 -4.81 -12.83
N PRO A 86 -15.33 -5.48 -11.98
CA PRO A 86 -16.77 -5.60 -12.16
C PRO A 86 -17.43 -4.22 -12.26
N GLN A 87 -18.41 -4.11 -13.18
CA GLN A 87 -19.22 -2.90 -13.32
C GLN A 87 -19.92 -2.61 -11.98
N GLU A 88 -20.00 -1.34 -11.58
CA GLU A 88 -20.59 -0.87 -10.30
C GLU A 88 -19.72 -1.10 -9.04
N SER A 89 -18.50 -1.61 -9.15
CA SER A 89 -17.58 -1.67 -8.01
C SER A 89 -16.82 -0.35 -7.82
N VAL A 90 -16.59 0.02 -6.55
CA VAL A 90 -15.62 1.06 -6.20
C VAL A 90 -14.22 0.43 -6.23
N GLU A 91 -13.37 0.91 -7.12
CA GLU A 91 -12.02 0.38 -7.28
C GLU A 91 -11.04 1.07 -6.32
N TRP A 92 -10.17 0.25 -5.74
CA TRP A 92 -9.12 0.70 -4.83
C TRP A 92 -7.74 0.17 -5.25
N ILE A 93 -6.73 1.01 -5.08
CA ILE A 93 -5.32 0.67 -5.19
C ILE A 93 -4.78 0.51 -3.77
N TRP A 94 -4.26 -0.67 -3.43
CA TRP A 94 -3.59 -0.91 -2.16
C TRP A 94 -2.09 -0.99 -2.38
N LEU A 95 -1.35 0.02 -1.92
CA LEU A 95 0.08 0.13 -2.10
C LEU A 95 0.82 -0.73 -1.09
N ILE A 96 1.74 -1.54 -1.55
CA ILE A 96 2.56 -2.44 -0.74
C ILE A 96 4.03 -2.28 -1.13
N HIS A 97 4.88 -2.00 -0.16
CA HIS A 97 6.33 -2.07 -0.34
C HIS A 97 6.79 -3.52 -0.20
N ASP A 98 7.93 -3.86 -0.78
CA ASP A 98 8.49 -5.22 -0.71
C ASP A 98 8.99 -5.62 0.69
N ASP A 99 9.05 -4.67 1.62
CA ASP A 99 9.31 -4.84 3.06
C ASP A 99 8.10 -4.53 3.95
N CYS A 100 6.89 -4.47 3.40
CA CYS A 100 5.65 -4.21 4.13
C CYS A 100 4.76 -5.46 4.18
N ALA A 101 4.66 -6.10 5.36
CA ALA A 101 3.82 -7.28 5.56
C ALA A 101 2.55 -6.91 6.35
N PRO A 102 1.37 -6.71 5.68
CA PRO A 102 0.15 -6.32 6.36
C PRO A 102 -0.38 -7.41 7.30
N ALA A 103 -0.94 -6.99 8.45
CA ALA A 103 -1.67 -7.89 9.34
C ALA A 103 -2.86 -8.54 8.62
N ALA A 104 -3.25 -9.76 9.04
CA ALA A 104 -4.28 -10.54 8.35
C ALA A 104 -5.65 -9.85 8.23
N ASN A 105 -5.96 -8.87 9.08
CA ASN A 105 -7.19 -8.07 9.05
C ASN A 105 -6.99 -6.68 8.41
N ALA A 106 -5.77 -6.31 7.99
CA ALA A 106 -5.47 -4.94 7.56
C ALA A 106 -6.40 -4.44 6.46
N LEU A 107 -6.60 -5.20 5.38
CA LEU A 107 -7.49 -4.79 4.29
C LEU A 107 -8.94 -4.65 4.75
N ALA A 108 -9.41 -5.54 5.63
CA ALA A 108 -10.78 -5.46 6.15
C ALA A 108 -11.00 -4.18 6.97
N GLU A 109 -10.06 -3.81 7.84
CA GLU A 109 -10.12 -2.61 8.65
C GLU A 109 -10.02 -1.32 7.81
N LEU A 110 -9.13 -1.30 6.81
CA LEU A 110 -9.04 -0.17 5.88
C LEU A 110 -10.35 0.05 5.10
N LEU A 111 -10.98 -1.02 4.62
CA LEU A 111 -12.26 -0.93 3.93
C LEU A 111 -13.40 -0.53 4.87
N ALA A 112 -13.43 -1.02 6.10
CA ALA A 112 -14.41 -0.59 7.10
C ALA A 112 -14.32 0.93 7.37
N ALA A 113 -13.10 1.46 7.49
CA ALA A 113 -12.88 2.89 7.71
C ALA A 113 -13.41 3.77 6.56
N VAL A 114 -13.33 3.31 5.30
CA VAL A 114 -13.88 4.06 4.15
C VAL A 114 -15.38 3.86 3.98
N GLU A 115 -15.94 2.74 4.42
CA GLU A 115 -17.39 2.52 4.43
C GLU A 115 -18.10 3.45 5.42
N GLU A 116 -17.50 3.70 6.58
CA GLU A 116 -18.01 4.67 7.57
C GLU A 116 -17.93 6.11 7.07
N ARG A 117 -17.02 6.41 6.14
CA ARG A 117 -16.75 7.76 5.63
C ARG A 117 -16.60 7.77 4.11
N PRO A 118 -17.71 7.76 3.35
CA PRO A 118 -17.68 7.62 1.89
C PRO A 118 -16.93 8.73 1.13
N SER A 119 -16.68 9.89 1.77
CA SER A 119 -15.88 10.98 1.18
C SER A 119 -14.36 10.73 1.25
N VAL A 120 -13.92 9.77 2.05
CA VAL A 120 -12.50 9.44 2.18
C VAL A 120 -12.01 8.76 0.89
N ALA A 121 -10.95 9.31 0.33
CA ALA A 121 -10.30 8.80 -0.87
C ALA A 121 -8.98 8.07 -0.59
N VAL A 122 -8.36 8.34 0.57
CA VAL A 122 -7.09 7.73 0.98
C VAL A 122 -7.17 7.34 2.45
N VAL A 123 -6.76 6.12 2.78
CA VAL A 123 -6.65 5.64 4.14
C VAL A 123 -5.36 4.83 4.30
N GLY A 124 -4.71 4.96 5.45
CA GLY A 124 -3.46 4.25 5.74
C GLY A 124 -3.51 3.49 7.05
N PRO A 125 -2.70 2.44 7.17
CA PRO A 125 -2.59 1.69 8.41
C PRO A 125 -1.67 2.39 9.42
N LYS A 126 -1.74 1.95 10.64
CA LYS A 126 -0.69 2.12 11.62
C LYS A 126 0.51 1.23 11.24
N LEU A 127 1.70 1.82 11.10
CA LEU A 127 2.92 1.09 10.75
C LEU A 127 3.73 0.74 12.00
N ARG A 128 4.22 -0.49 12.02
CA ARG A 128 5.01 -1.03 13.14
C ARG A 128 6.32 -1.64 12.64
N GLY A 129 7.31 -1.72 13.54
CA GLY A 129 8.61 -2.28 13.22
C GLY A 129 8.54 -3.73 12.77
N TRP A 130 9.40 -4.10 11.81
CA TRP A 130 9.47 -5.47 11.30
C TRP A 130 9.90 -6.47 12.37
N HIS A 131 10.95 -6.14 13.12
CA HIS A 131 11.52 -7.01 14.16
C HIS A 131 10.85 -6.82 15.53
N ASP A 132 10.47 -5.58 15.88
CA ASP A 132 9.69 -5.25 17.05
C ASP A 132 8.30 -4.78 16.65
N ARG A 133 7.35 -5.70 16.69
CA ARG A 133 5.97 -5.47 16.26
C ARG A 133 5.16 -4.56 17.19
N ASN A 134 5.72 -4.18 18.32
CA ASN A 134 5.12 -3.19 19.21
C ASN A 134 5.68 -1.79 18.97
N HIS A 135 6.84 -1.66 18.31
CA HIS A 135 7.43 -0.37 17.99
C HIS A 135 6.63 0.34 16.90
N LEU A 136 6.10 1.52 17.20
CA LEU A 136 5.39 2.36 16.24
C LEU A 136 6.39 3.09 15.33
N LEU A 137 6.15 3.01 14.03
CA LEU A 137 6.91 3.74 13.02
C LEU A 137 6.12 4.95 12.50
N GLU A 138 4.81 4.78 12.31
CA GLU A 138 3.93 5.82 11.81
C GLU A 138 2.46 5.53 12.14
N VAL A 139 1.71 6.58 12.46
CA VAL A 139 0.25 6.58 12.61
C VAL A 139 -0.38 7.75 11.85
N GLY A 140 0.14 8.02 10.66
CA GLY A 140 -0.17 9.18 9.84
C GLY A 140 0.90 10.27 9.96
N VAL A 141 0.80 11.24 9.07
CA VAL A 141 1.76 12.33 8.94
C VAL A 141 1.03 13.67 9.01
N SER A 142 1.61 14.60 9.74
CA SER A 142 1.22 16.00 9.83
C SER A 142 2.42 16.90 9.58
N ILE A 143 2.21 18.22 9.60
CA ILE A 143 3.25 19.22 9.48
C ILE A 143 3.33 19.98 10.80
N ALA A 144 4.51 20.04 11.38
CA ALA A 144 4.79 20.89 12.55
C ALA A 144 4.80 22.38 12.16
N GLY A 145 4.67 23.26 13.16
CA GLY A 145 4.61 24.72 12.92
C GLY A 145 5.84 25.32 12.22
N ASN A 146 6.97 24.60 12.20
CA ASN A 146 8.20 24.98 11.46
C ASN A 146 8.27 24.38 10.04
N GLY A 147 7.21 23.70 9.58
CA GLY A 147 7.15 23.05 8.26
C GLY A 147 7.76 21.64 8.21
N ALA A 148 8.31 21.12 9.31
CA ALA A 148 8.87 19.79 9.33
C ALA A 148 7.79 18.70 9.34
N ARG A 149 8.07 17.55 8.71
CA ARG A 149 7.25 16.34 8.84
C ARG A 149 7.14 15.94 10.31
N TRP A 150 5.93 15.65 10.76
CA TRP A 150 5.65 15.23 12.12
C TRP A 150 4.70 14.03 12.14
N THR A 151 5.08 12.96 12.83
CA THR A 151 4.29 11.72 12.94
C THR A 151 3.45 11.67 14.20
N GLY A 152 3.64 12.61 15.12
CA GLY A 152 2.97 12.59 16.45
C GLY A 152 3.52 11.55 17.41
N LEU A 153 4.55 10.79 17.00
CA LEU A 153 5.14 9.73 17.81
C LEU A 153 6.35 10.22 18.61
N GLU A 154 6.53 9.65 19.79
CA GLU A 154 7.76 9.78 20.57
C GLU A 154 8.84 8.80 20.09
N PHE A 155 10.09 9.06 20.53
CA PHE A 155 11.20 8.19 20.17
C PHE A 155 11.01 6.76 20.72
N ARG A 156 11.01 5.76 19.83
CA ARG A 156 10.77 4.33 20.14
C ARG A 156 9.45 4.06 20.84
N GLU A 157 8.44 4.79 20.52
CA GLU A 157 7.11 4.62 21.09
C GLU A 157 6.57 3.21 20.84
N GLN A 158 6.04 2.60 21.90
CA GLN A 158 5.43 1.27 21.85
C GLN A 158 3.93 1.38 21.65
N ASP A 159 3.37 0.52 20.81
CA ASP A 159 1.94 0.42 20.55
C ASP A 159 1.20 -0.14 21.79
N GLN A 160 0.42 0.70 22.42
CA GLN A 160 -0.47 0.36 23.55
C GLN A 160 -1.94 0.70 23.22
N GLY A 161 -2.25 0.94 21.95
CA GLY A 161 -3.57 1.37 21.50
C GLY A 161 -3.83 2.87 21.65
N GLN A 162 -2.85 3.66 22.10
CA GLN A 162 -3.00 5.10 22.36
C GLN A 162 -3.33 5.92 21.10
N HIS A 163 -3.02 5.40 19.92
CA HIS A 163 -3.30 6.03 18.64
C HIS A 163 -4.45 5.37 17.85
N ASP A 164 -5.20 4.43 18.45
CA ASP A 164 -6.25 3.70 17.72
C ASP A 164 -7.45 4.60 17.34
N ASN A 165 -7.59 5.75 18.00
CA ASN A 165 -8.64 6.73 17.72
C ASN A 165 -8.20 7.85 16.74
N VAL A 166 -6.97 7.82 16.22
CA VAL A 166 -6.52 8.78 15.20
C VAL A 166 -7.31 8.52 13.92
N SER A 167 -8.06 9.50 13.46
CA SER A 167 -8.98 9.32 12.34
C SER A 167 -8.70 10.25 11.15
N GLU A 168 -8.10 11.40 11.39
CA GLU A 168 -7.78 12.35 10.32
C GLU A 168 -6.33 12.82 10.44
N VAL A 169 -5.62 12.71 9.32
CA VAL A 169 -4.21 13.09 9.21
C VAL A 169 -4.01 13.82 7.88
N LEU A 170 -2.92 14.55 7.75
CA LEU A 170 -2.60 15.27 6.52
C LEU A 170 -2.19 14.31 5.40
N ALA A 171 -1.46 13.26 5.75
CA ALA A 171 -1.00 12.24 4.81
C ALA A 171 -0.81 10.90 5.51
N VAL A 172 -0.74 9.84 4.72
CA VAL A 172 -0.40 8.48 5.16
C VAL A 172 0.79 7.97 4.36
N SER A 173 1.55 7.05 4.95
CA SER A 173 2.64 6.37 4.24
C SER A 173 2.12 5.55 3.07
N THR A 174 2.88 5.48 1.99
CA THR A 174 2.63 4.57 0.88
C THR A 174 2.80 3.10 1.26
N ALA A 175 3.43 2.80 2.40
CA ALA A 175 3.52 1.45 2.95
C ALA A 175 2.16 1.02 3.52
N GLY A 176 1.30 0.46 2.69
CA GLY A 176 -0.03 -0.03 3.05
C GLY A 176 -1.19 0.95 2.81
N ALA A 177 -0.98 2.08 2.15
CA ALA A 177 -2.06 3.00 1.80
C ALA A 177 -3.07 2.37 0.84
N LEU A 178 -4.35 2.57 1.14
CA LEU A 178 -5.46 2.22 0.25
C LEU A 178 -6.01 3.51 -0.36
N ILE A 179 -5.97 3.62 -1.68
CA ILE A 179 -6.30 4.82 -2.45
C ILE A 179 -7.44 4.51 -3.40
N ARG A 180 -8.45 5.36 -3.44
CA ARG A 180 -9.56 5.24 -4.38
C ARG A 180 -9.07 5.52 -5.81
N ARG A 181 -9.29 4.57 -6.70
CA ARG A 181 -8.70 4.59 -8.03
C ARG A 181 -9.13 5.79 -8.89
N ASP A 182 -10.41 6.17 -8.84
CA ASP A 182 -10.94 7.32 -9.58
C ASP A 182 -10.24 8.63 -9.18
N VAL A 183 -9.99 8.83 -7.86
CA VAL A 183 -9.26 10.00 -7.36
C VAL A 183 -7.78 9.94 -7.76
N PHE A 184 -7.16 8.75 -7.69
CA PHE A 184 -5.78 8.57 -8.15
C PHE A 184 -5.62 8.95 -9.63
N GLU A 185 -6.55 8.53 -10.48
CA GLU A 185 -6.54 8.84 -11.92
C GLU A 185 -6.87 10.32 -12.19
N GLU A 186 -7.81 10.92 -11.46
CA GLU A 186 -8.14 12.36 -11.56
C GLU A 186 -6.93 13.26 -11.24
N LEU A 187 -6.11 12.84 -10.27
CA LEU A 187 -4.89 13.54 -9.89
C LEU A 187 -3.69 13.22 -10.79
N ASN A 188 -3.85 12.39 -11.83
CA ASN A 188 -2.80 11.86 -12.69
C ASN A 188 -1.74 11.02 -11.95
N GLY A 189 -2.11 10.39 -10.83
CA GLY A 189 -1.22 9.56 -10.03
C GLY A 189 -0.21 10.34 -9.20
N PHE A 190 0.95 9.74 -8.95
CA PHE A 190 2.06 10.39 -8.30
C PHE A 190 2.81 11.29 -9.29
N ASP A 191 3.32 12.42 -8.80
CA ASP A 191 4.16 13.30 -9.60
C ASP A 191 5.48 12.59 -9.98
N PRO A 192 5.77 12.40 -11.27
CA PRO A 192 6.97 11.70 -11.71
C PRO A 192 8.28 12.48 -11.46
N GLU A 193 8.18 13.78 -11.18
CA GLU A 193 9.34 14.61 -10.85
C GLU A 193 9.76 14.41 -9.37
N LEU A 194 8.88 13.87 -8.54
CA LEU A 194 9.20 13.52 -7.16
C LEU A 194 9.82 12.13 -7.12
N THR A 195 11.12 12.07 -7.36
CA THR A 195 11.91 10.85 -7.17
C THR A 195 12.08 10.60 -5.68
N LEU A 196 11.14 9.89 -5.07
CA LEU A 196 11.31 9.35 -3.72
C LEU A 196 12.18 8.12 -3.82
N SER A 197 13.39 8.25 -3.38
CA SER A 197 14.33 7.15 -3.15
C SER A 197 14.07 6.50 -1.80
#